data_da3e41a5ab184dc4f9acbf3a993fc693
#
_entry.id   da3e41a5ab184dc4f9acbf3a993fc693
#
_cell.length_a   1.000
_cell.length_b   1.000
_cell.length_c   1.000
_cell.angle_alpha   90.00
_cell.angle_beta   90.00
_cell.angle_gamma   90.00
#
_symmetry.space_group_name_H-M   'P 1'
#
loop_
_entity.id
_entity.type
_entity.pdbx_description
1 polymer ?
#
loop_
_entity_poly.entity_id
_entity_poly.type
_entity_poly.pdbx_seq_one_letter_code
_entity_poly.pdbx_strand_id
1 'polypeptide(L)'
;MRLLKLLICADHNQVDSLIGAALQHAKNNIDKARILELRLRAKVAESELPDAIEIGHEVLALLDVPITSRLHILHLAVIVRILLSISRQPKKLDTSSVMTDKRLLIAMRVLMDLSQAGYISGDSRTPLYVLKMTDLSLKHGMAPESSFAFPMFGSLLISFLGTIDFGYQFGQMALENLNEGNKHLHCKTMVIVTNFINVWKHHLKETLEPLSQAHRLGVETGDVEFSLIASVTSSANAFVLGHDLNSLETNLAVQSARSLAAKQNSMRHLSDIYRQAAINLLHENAAP
;
A
#
# COMPACT_ATOMS: atom_id res chain seq x y z
N MET A 1 8.58 20.20 -2.20
CA MET A 1 8.72 19.93 -3.64
C MET A 1 10.15 20.00 -4.19
N ARG A 2 11.01 20.96 -3.78
CA ARG A 2 12.42 21.04 -4.22
C ARG A 2 13.28 19.86 -3.69
N LEU A 3 13.12 19.46 -2.42
CA LEU A 3 13.83 18.33 -1.79
C LEU A 3 13.46 16.97 -2.40
N LEU A 4 12.19 16.74 -2.77
CA LEU A 4 11.77 15.49 -3.41
C LEU A 4 12.36 15.34 -4.82
N LYS A 5 12.52 16.42 -5.58
CA LYS A 5 13.23 16.40 -6.88
C LYS A 5 14.72 16.16 -6.73
N LEU A 6 15.33 16.64 -5.64
CA LEU A 6 16.75 16.37 -5.33
C LEU A 6 16.97 14.90 -4.89
N LEU A 7 16.01 14.28 -4.19
CA LEU A 7 16.06 12.86 -3.80
C LEU A 7 16.05 11.92 -5.01
N ILE A 8 15.45 12.31 -6.13
CA ILE A 8 15.38 11.49 -7.35
C ILE A 8 16.66 11.62 -8.21
N CYS A 9 17.41 12.71 -8.06
CA CYS A 9 18.58 13.05 -8.91
C CYS A 9 19.90 13.23 -8.15
N ALA A 10 19.93 13.12 -6.82
CA ALA A 10 21.12 13.42 -6.02
C ALA A 10 21.92 12.16 -5.69
N ASP A 11 23.23 12.33 -5.64
CA ASP A 11 24.17 11.37 -5.06
C ASP A 11 23.78 11.10 -3.59
N HIS A 12 23.62 9.82 -3.22
CA HIS A 12 23.15 9.35 -1.90
C HIS A 12 23.91 10.03 -0.73
N ASN A 13 25.22 10.27 -0.90
CA ASN A 13 26.04 10.97 0.08
C ASN A 13 25.62 12.42 0.33
N GLN A 14 25.05 13.10 -0.67
CA GLN A 14 24.54 14.46 -0.51
C GLN A 14 23.21 14.49 0.24
N VAL A 15 22.36 13.49 0.06
CA VAL A 15 21.06 13.38 0.77
C VAL A 15 21.31 13.20 2.27
N ASP A 16 22.16 12.26 2.67
CA ASP A 16 22.48 12.02 4.08
C ASP A 16 23.15 13.23 4.75
N SER A 17 24.03 13.94 4.04
CA SER A 17 24.65 15.19 4.53
C SER A 17 23.62 16.29 4.75
N LEU A 18 22.68 16.47 3.83
CA LEU A 18 21.59 17.47 3.93
C LEU A 18 20.63 17.13 5.08
N ILE A 19 20.30 15.85 5.23
CA ILE A 19 19.45 15.36 6.34
C ILE A 19 20.17 15.61 7.68
N GLY A 20 21.47 15.30 7.79
CA GLY A 20 22.26 15.56 8.98
C GLY A 20 22.29 17.04 9.36
N ALA A 21 22.53 17.92 8.38
CA ALA A 21 22.48 19.37 8.61
C ALA A 21 21.07 19.86 9.03
N ALA A 22 20.01 19.33 8.40
CA ALA A 22 18.64 19.68 8.74
C ALA A 22 18.27 19.24 10.17
N LEU A 23 18.71 18.07 10.62
CA LEU A 23 18.49 17.57 11.99
C LEU A 23 19.12 18.47 13.06
N GLN A 24 20.30 19.06 12.78
CA GLN A 24 20.95 20.00 13.70
C GLN A 24 20.14 21.28 13.89
N HIS A 25 19.32 21.67 12.90
CA HIS A 25 18.47 22.84 12.96
C HIS A 25 17.02 22.57 13.35
N ALA A 26 16.65 21.30 13.60
CA ALA A 26 15.31 20.91 14.03
C ALA A 26 14.97 21.45 15.42
N LYS A 27 13.87 22.21 15.53
CA LYS A 27 13.50 22.91 16.77
C LYS A 27 12.68 22.05 17.74
N ASN A 28 12.02 21.02 17.23
CA ASN A 28 11.11 20.18 18.02
C ASN A 28 11.02 18.77 17.40
N ASN A 29 10.33 17.85 18.11
CA ASN A 29 10.16 16.46 17.65
C ASN A 29 9.38 16.35 16.34
N ILE A 30 8.47 17.27 16.03
CA ILE A 30 7.71 17.26 14.76
C ILE A 30 8.64 17.60 13.60
N ASP A 31 9.54 18.56 13.76
CA ASP A 31 10.53 18.91 12.74
C ASP A 31 11.50 17.75 12.49
N LYS A 32 11.99 17.12 13.57
CA LYS A 32 12.84 15.92 13.49
C LYS A 32 12.11 14.77 12.77
N ALA A 33 10.86 14.50 13.15
CA ALA A 33 10.06 13.45 12.56
C ALA A 33 9.86 13.65 11.04
N ARG A 34 9.63 14.90 10.59
CA ARG A 34 9.50 15.21 9.15
C ARG A 34 10.80 15.00 8.38
N ILE A 35 11.93 15.33 8.98
CA ILE A 35 13.24 15.14 8.35
C ILE A 35 13.54 13.64 8.24
N LEU A 36 13.30 12.88 9.30
CA LEU A 36 13.47 11.43 9.32
C LEU A 36 12.47 10.70 8.40
N GLU A 37 11.24 11.22 8.25
CA GLU A 37 10.27 10.71 7.25
C GLU A 37 10.86 10.78 5.82
N LEU A 38 11.59 11.85 5.47
CA LEU A 38 12.27 11.94 4.18
C LEU A 38 13.42 10.93 4.06
N ARG A 39 14.17 10.72 5.16
CA ARG A 39 15.24 9.71 5.20
C ARG A 39 14.70 8.30 5.02
N LEU A 40 13.60 7.97 5.71
CA LEU A 40 12.89 6.70 5.55
C LEU A 40 12.55 6.45 4.07
N ARG A 41 11.93 7.42 3.41
CA ARG A 41 11.55 7.30 1.99
C ARG A 41 12.74 7.17 1.06
N ALA A 42 13.86 7.83 1.37
CA ALA A 42 15.10 7.65 0.63
C ALA A 42 15.58 6.19 0.75
N LYS A 43 15.60 5.62 1.96
CA LYS A 43 16.01 4.24 2.21
C LYS A 43 15.08 3.22 1.55
N VAL A 44 13.77 3.46 1.52
CA VAL A 44 12.83 2.64 0.76
C VAL A 44 13.15 2.68 -0.74
N ALA A 45 13.44 3.86 -1.30
CA ALA A 45 13.80 4.01 -2.72
C ALA A 45 15.13 3.31 -3.07
N GLU A 46 16.06 3.23 -2.11
CA GLU A 46 17.33 2.50 -2.21
C GLU A 46 17.17 0.99 -2.03
N SER A 47 15.96 0.51 -1.70
CA SER A 47 15.68 -0.88 -1.32
C SER A 47 16.38 -1.33 -0.03
N GLU A 48 16.85 -0.40 0.80
CA GLU A 48 17.42 -0.65 2.12
C GLU A 48 16.30 -0.74 3.17
N LEU A 49 15.45 -1.75 3.02
CA LEU A 49 14.22 -1.90 3.80
C LEU A 49 14.44 -2.08 5.32
N PRO A 50 15.48 -2.81 5.80
CA PRO A 50 15.75 -2.91 7.23
C PRO A 50 16.03 -1.54 7.86
N ASP A 51 16.87 -0.73 7.23
CA ASP A 51 17.22 0.62 7.71
C ASP A 51 16.00 1.55 7.68
N ALA A 52 15.20 1.47 6.61
CA ALA A 52 13.95 2.20 6.51
C ALA A 52 13.00 1.87 7.67
N ILE A 53 12.88 0.59 8.03
CA ILE A 53 12.03 0.13 9.14
C ILE A 53 12.55 0.67 10.47
N GLU A 54 13.86 0.66 10.71
CA GLU A 54 14.46 1.18 11.94
C GLU A 54 14.21 2.69 12.08
N ILE A 55 14.47 3.47 11.02
CA ILE A 55 14.18 4.91 10.98
C ILE A 55 12.68 5.18 11.24
N GLY A 56 11.80 4.39 10.64
CA GLY A 56 10.36 4.53 10.86
C GLY A 56 9.95 4.32 12.32
N HIS A 57 10.54 3.35 13.00
CA HIS A 57 10.34 3.14 14.44
C HIS A 57 10.85 4.31 15.29
N GLU A 58 12.02 4.87 14.94
CA GLU A 58 12.53 6.08 15.57
C GLU A 58 11.55 7.25 15.43
N VAL A 59 11.02 7.47 14.22
CA VAL A 59 10.01 8.52 13.99
C VAL A 59 8.76 8.31 14.83
N LEU A 60 8.24 7.08 14.86
CA LEU A 60 7.04 6.77 15.64
C LEU A 60 7.26 6.97 17.15
N ALA A 61 8.46 6.66 17.66
CA ALA A 61 8.82 6.92 19.05
C ALA A 61 8.88 8.42 19.37
N LEU A 62 9.46 9.25 18.48
CA LEU A 62 9.48 10.71 18.62
C LEU A 62 8.08 11.34 18.64
N LEU A 63 7.11 10.67 18.01
CA LEU A 63 5.71 11.12 17.91
C LEU A 63 4.81 10.52 19.01
N ASP A 64 5.35 9.80 20.00
CA ASP A 64 4.60 9.06 21.02
C ASP A 64 3.57 8.06 20.45
N VAL A 65 3.93 7.41 19.33
CA VAL A 65 3.13 6.40 18.65
C VAL A 65 3.94 5.10 18.49
N PRO A 66 4.53 4.57 19.56
CA PRO A 66 5.40 3.40 19.44
C PRO A 66 4.63 2.16 18.98
N ILE A 67 5.32 1.29 18.27
CA ILE A 67 4.84 -0.04 17.88
C ILE A 67 5.55 -1.09 18.74
N THR A 68 4.78 -2.01 19.27
CA THR A 68 5.32 -3.16 20.02
C THR A 68 6.01 -4.13 19.08
N SER A 69 7.02 -4.84 19.59
CA SER A 69 7.79 -5.80 18.78
C SER A 69 7.04 -7.09 18.45
N ARG A 70 5.95 -7.39 19.15
CA ARG A 70 5.18 -8.63 18.99
C ARG A 70 3.68 -8.39 19.17
N LEU A 71 2.89 -9.28 18.55
CA LEU A 71 1.44 -9.31 18.76
C LEU A 71 1.16 -9.74 20.23
N HIS A 72 0.41 -8.91 20.97
CA HIS A 72 -0.01 -9.17 22.33
C HIS A 72 -1.53 -9.28 22.40
N ILE A 73 -2.05 -9.85 23.51
CA ILE A 73 -3.49 -9.96 23.77
C ILE A 73 -4.22 -8.60 23.71
N LEU A 74 -3.51 -7.50 24.02
CA LEU A 74 -4.04 -6.14 23.87
C LEU A 74 -4.40 -5.78 22.42
N HIS A 75 -3.68 -6.30 21.44
CA HIS A 75 -4.01 -6.08 20.02
C HIS A 75 -5.29 -6.83 19.64
N LEU A 76 -5.51 -8.02 20.20
CA LEU A 76 -6.78 -8.74 20.03
C LEU A 76 -7.94 -7.93 20.62
N ALA A 77 -7.76 -7.31 21.79
CA ALA A 77 -8.77 -6.43 22.37
C ALA A 77 -9.06 -5.21 21.47
N VAL A 78 -8.04 -4.64 20.82
CA VAL A 78 -8.23 -3.55 19.85
C VAL A 78 -9.03 -4.05 18.63
N ILE A 79 -8.69 -5.21 18.07
CA ILE A 79 -9.43 -5.82 16.96
C ILE A 79 -10.90 -6.04 17.35
N VAL A 80 -11.16 -6.68 18.50
CA VAL A 80 -12.52 -6.92 19.01
C VAL A 80 -13.28 -5.61 19.18
N ARG A 81 -12.66 -4.59 19.74
CA ARG A 81 -13.25 -3.25 19.91
C ARG A 81 -13.65 -2.65 18.55
N ILE A 82 -12.75 -2.73 17.55
CA ILE A 82 -13.02 -2.25 16.19
C ILE A 82 -14.19 -2.99 15.59
N LEU A 83 -14.21 -4.33 15.65
CA LEU A 83 -15.30 -5.15 15.11
C LEU A 83 -16.64 -4.86 15.81
N LEU A 84 -16.65 -4.70 17.13
CA LEU A 84 -17.85 -4.33 17.88
C LEU A 84 -18.37 -2.93 17.52
N SER A 85 -17.47 -1.98 17.27
CA SER A 85 -17.86 -0.62 16.84
C SER A 85 -18.59 -0.65 15.51
N ILE A 86 -18.13 -1.46 14.55
CA ILE A 86 -18.75 -1.63 13.24
C ILE A 86 -20.06 -2.40 13.33
N SER A 87 -20.10 -3.49 14.11
CA SER A 87 -21.30 -4.32 14.29
C SER A 87 -22.47 -3.55 14.91
N ARG A 88 -22.17 -2.62 15.83
CA ARG A 88 -23.20 -1.82 16.52
C ARG A 88 -23.75 -0.69 15.66
N GLN A 89 -22.99 -0.17 14.72
CA GLN A 89 -23.37 0.95 13.86
C GLN A 89 -22.81 0.78 12.44
N PRO A 90 -23.29 -0.19 11.66
CA PRO A 90 -22.75 -0.49 10.33
C PRO A 90 -22.85 0.67 9.32
N LYS A 91 -23.72 1.66 9.59
CA LYS A 91 -23.92 2.88 8.76
C LYS A 91 -23.32 4.16 9.34
N LYS A 92 -22.63 4.11 10.50
CA LYS A 92 -22.15 5.31 11.21
C LYS A 92 -20.77 5.10 11.84
N LEU A 93 -19.82 4.51 11.14
CA LEU A 93 -18.45 4.93 11.41
C LEU A 93 -18.37 6.35 10.84
N ASP A 94 -18.22 7.32 11.75
CA ASP A 94 -18.14 8.73 11.38
C ASP A 94 -16.84 8.97 10.61
N THR A 95 -16.89 8.68 9.30
CA THR A 95 -15.81 8.97 8.36
C THR A 95 -15.77 10.45 8.00
N SER A 96 -16.71 11.26 8.52
CA SER A 96 -16.77 12.70 8.28
C SER A 96 -15.76 13.49 9.14
N SER A 97 -15.34 12.93 10.28
CA SER A 97 -14.34 13.54 11.14
C SER A 97 -12.96 13.46 10.49
N VAL A 98 -12.29 14.61 10.33
CA VAL A 98 -10.96 14.71 9.70
C VAL A 98 -9.88 14.80 10.80
N MET A 99 -8.82 14.03 10.65
CA MET A 99 -7.66 14.09 11.53
C MET A 99 -6.92 15.42 11.33
N THR A 100 -6.78 16.20 12.42
CA THR A 100 -6.13 17.52 12.39
C THR A 100 -4.80 17.58 13.13
N ASP A 101 -4.52 16.59 13.99
CA ASP A 101 -3.25 16.51 14.74
C ASP A 101 -2.09 16.24 13.78
N LYS A 102 -1.20 17.23 13.62
CA LYS A 102 -0.02 17.16 12.74
C LYS A 102 0.92 16.01 13.10
N ARG A 103 1.00 15.65 14.38
CA ARG A 103 1.81 14.55 14.88
C ARG A 103 1.26 13.21 14.39
N LEU A 104 -0.06 13.02 14.49
CA LEU A 104 -0.73 11.80 14.04
C LEU A 104 -0.75 11.68 12.51
N LEU A 105 -0.88 12.81 11.79
CA LEU A 105 -0.79 12.82 10.32
C LEU A 105 0.60 12.37 9.81
N ILE A 106 1.69 12.75 10.50
CA ILE A 106 3.03 12.24 10.17
C ILE A 106 3.10 10.74 10.52
N ALA A 107 2.59 10.34 11.68
CA ALA A 107 2.58 8.94 12.08
C ALA A 107 1.82 8.06 11.09
N MET A 108 0.69 8.52 10.55
CA MET A 108 -0.08 7.79 9.52
C MET A 108 0.73 7.55 8.24
N ARG A 109 1.46 8.56 7.74
CA ARG A 109 2.32 8.41 6.56
C ARG A 109 3.47 7.42 6.83
N VAL A 110 4.14 7.56 7.98
CA VAL A 110 5.24 6.65 8.35
C VAL A 110 4.75 5.22 8.52
N LEU A 111 3.59 5.01 9.15
CA LEU A 111 2.98 3.68 9.31
C LEU A 111 2.61 3.07 7.95
N MET A 112 2.15 3.87 6.98
CA MET A 112 1.88 3.41 5.63
C MET A 112 3.18 2.97 4.93
N ASP A 113 4.23 3.79 4.98
CA ASP A 113 5.53 3.47 4.40
C ASP A 113 6.13 2.21 5.06
N LEU A 114 6.02 2.07 6.39
CA LEU A 114 6.40 0.87 7.14
C LEU A 114 5.57 -0.37 6.76
N SER A 115 4.28 -0.20 6.50
CA SER A 115 3.41 -1.31 6.08
C SER A 115 3.85 -1.87 4.72
N GLN A 116 4.21 -1.00 3.78
CA GLN A 116 4.70 -1.40 2.45
C GLN A 116 6.10 -2.03 2.54
N ALA A 117 7.05 -1.37 3.23
CA ALA A 117 8.39 -1.90 3.43
C ALA A 117 8.37 -3.24 4.17
N GLY A 118 7.55 -3.36 5.21
CA GLY A 118 7.39 -4.57 6.00
C GLY A 118 6.77 -5.72 5.21
N TYR A 119 5.79 -5.43 4.34
CA TYR A 119 5.21 -6.44 3.46
C TYR A 119 6.25 -7.03 2.50
N ILE A 120 7.07 -6.18 1.88
CA ILE A 120 8.11 -6.59 0.94
C ILE A 120 9.23 -7.37 1.64
N SER A 121 9.66 -6.93 2.84
CA SER A 121 10.74 -7.55 3.60
C SER A 121 10.30 -8.76 4.44
N GLY A 122 8.99 -9.04 4.54
CA GLY A 122 8.46 -10.09 5.40
C GLY A 122 8.50 -9.75 6.89
N ASP A 123 8.48 -8.47 7.28
CA ASP A 123 8.46 -8.06 8.68
C ASP A 123 7.16 -8.50 9.37
N SER A 124 7.28 -9.31 10.39
CA SER A 124 6.17 -9.84 11.19
C SER A 124 5.33 -8.75 11.89
N ARG A 125 5.82 -7.51 11.97
CA ARG A 125 5.12 -6.35 12.54
C ARG A 125 4.17 -5.67 11.56
N THR A 126 4.19 -6.04 10.28
CA THR A 126 3.31 -5.44 9.24
C THR A 126 1.82 -5.38 9.66
N PRO A 127 1.22 -6.45 10.21
CA PRO A 127 -0.16 -6.39 10.70
C PRO A 127 -0.37 -5.37 11.82
N LEU A 128 0.65 -5.11 12.65
CA LEU A 128 0.58 -4.12 13.75
C LEU A 128 0.59 -2.69 13.22
N TYR A 129 1.34 -2.40 12.15
CA TYR A 129 1.31 -1.09 11.49
C TYR A 129 -0.10 -0.79 10.96
N VAL A 130 -0.68 -1.75 10.23
CA VAL A 130 -2.03 -1.64 9.68
C VAL A 130 -3.09 -1.47 10.79
N LEU A 131 -3.02 -2.30 11.85
CA LEU A 131 -3.91 -2.20 12.99
C LEU A 131 -3.82 -0.83 13.68
N LYS A 132 -2.60 -0.31 13.85
CA LYS A 132 -2.36 1.00 14.45
C LYS A 132 -2.94 2.13 13.61
N MET A 133 -2.74 2.11 12.29
CA MET A 133 -3.34 3.09 11.37
C MET A 133 -4.86 3.09 11.47
N THR A 134 -5.47 1.90 11.44
CA THR A 134 -6.92 1.73 11.56
C THR A 134 -7.43 2.27 12.90
N ASP A 135 -6.76 1.94 14.01
CA ASP A 135 -7.11 2.41 15.35
C ASP A 135 -7.02 3.93 15.48
N LEU A 136 -5.96 4.54 14.94
CA LEU A 136 -5.78 6.00 14.92
C LEU A 136 -6.88 6.68 14.08
N SER A 137 -7.20 6.14 12.91
CA SER A 137 -8.27 6.68 12.06
C SER A 137 -9.62 6.68 12.75
N LEU A 138 -9.98 5.58 13.43
CA LEU A 138 -11.25 5.44 14.12
C LEU A 138 -11.34 6.28 15.41
N LYS A 139 -10.21 6.62 16.04
CA LYS A 139 -10.18 7.42 17.27
C LYS A 139 -10.06 8.92 17.03
N HIS A 140 -9.30 9.31 16.01
CA HIS A 140 -8.88 10.69 15.81
C HIS A 140 -9.35 11.30 14.49
N GLY A 141 -10.19 10.56 13.74
CA GLY A 141 -10.70 10.99 12.45
C GLY A 141 -9.84 10.53 11.28
N MET A 142 -10.35 10.77 10.07
CA MET A 142 -9.79 10.29 8.82
C MET A 142 -8.57 11.11 8.40
N ALA A 143 -7.47 10.42 8.16
CA ALA A 143 -6.31 10.94 7.44
C ALA A 143 -6.41 10.51 5.95
N PRO A 144 -5.68 11.14 5.01
CA PRO A 144 -5.58 10.62 3.65
C PRO A 144 -5.20 9.13 3.61
N GLU A 145 -4.25 8.72 4.43
CA GLU A 145 -3.74 7.35 4.54
C GLU A 145 -4.74 6.35 5.12
N SER A 146 -5.87 6.81 5.66
CA SER A 146 -6.95 5.92 6.11
C SER A 146 -7.57 5.13 4.95
N SER A 147 -7.56 5.69 3.74
CA SER A 147 -7.98 4.99 2.52
C SER A 147 -7.10 3.79 2.15
N PHE A 148 -5.84 3.80 2.59
CA PHE A 148 -4.94 2.65 2.50
C PHE A 148 -5.09 1.71 3.71
N ALA A 149 -5.21 2.26 4.92
CA ALA A 149 -5.28 1.48 6.16
C ALA A 149 -6.49 0.54 6.21
N PHE A 150 -7.66 1.03 5.82
CA PHE A 150 -8.91 0.27 5.89
C PHE A 150 -8.91 -0.98 5.01
N PRO A 151 -8.57 -0.94 3.72
CA PRO A 151 -8.58 -2.14 2.90
C PRO A 151 -7.47 -3.11 3.29
N MET A 152 -6.31 -2.61 3.75
CA MET A 152 -5.27 -3.47 4.32
C MET A 152 -5.76 -4.20 5.58
N PHE A 153 -6.45 -3.50 6.48
CA PHE A 153 -7.05 -4.13 7.66
C PHE A 153 -8.16 -5.11 7.26
N GLY A 154 -9.01 -4.76 6.30
CA GLY A 154 -10.02 -5.64 5.73
C GLY A 154 -9.45 -6.92 5.16
N SER A 155 -8.34 -6.84 4.41
CA SER A 155 -7.64 -8.00 3.88
C SER A 155 -7.05 -8.90 4.98
N LEU A 156 -6.52 -8.30 6.06
CA LEU A 156 -6.04 -9.07 7.24
C LEU A 156 -7.20 -9.79 7.95
N LEU A 157 -8.37 -9.15 8.09
CA LEU A 157 -9.56 -9.78 8.67
C LEU A 157 -10.02 -10.99 7.86
N ILE A 158 -10.00 -10.90 6.55
CA ILE A 158 -10.33 -12.01 5.65
C ILE A 158 -9.29 -13.12 5.78
N SER A 159 -8.01 -12.78 5.66
CA SER A 159 -6.93 -13.77 5.58
C SER A 159 -6.68 -14.51 6.90
N PHE A 160 -6.78 -13.83 8.03
CA PHE A 160 -6.46 -14.43 9.34
C PHE A 160 -7.68 -14.88 10.14
N LEU A 161 -8.82 -14.22 9.97
CA LEU A 161 -10.04 -14.49 10.74
C LEU A 161 -11.18 -15.07 9.91
N GLY A 162 -11.04 -15.14 8.58
CA GLY A 162 -12.10 -15.62 7.68
C GLY A 162 -13.36 -14.74 7.65
N THR A 163 -13.28 -13.50 8.17
CA THR A 163 -14.43 -12.60 8.31
C THR A 163 -14.66 -11.77 7.06
N ILE A 164 -15.14 -12.40 5.99
CA ILE A 164 -15.32 -11.79 4.65
C ILE A 164 -16.20 -10.55 4.72
N ASP A 165 -17.32 -10.59 5.45
CA ASP A 165 -18.26 -9.47 5.52
C ASP A 165 -17.65 -8.21 6.15
N PHE A 166 -16.90 -8.37 7.22
CA PHE A 166 -16.19 -7.24 7.83
C PHE A 166 -15.09 -6.71 6.92
N GLY A 167 -14.30 -7.60 6.32
CA GLY A 167 -13.27 -7.19 5.36
C GLY A 167 -13.85 -6.41 4.20
N TYR A 168 -15.00 -6.85 3.67
CA TYR A 168 -15.71 -6.17 2.59
C TYR A 168 -16.19 -4.78 3.01
N GLN A 169 -16.76 -4.63 4.22
CA GLN A 169 -17.18 -3.33 4.76
C GLN A 169 -16.01 -2.34 4.83
N PHE A 170 -14.83 -2.78 5.32
CA PHE A 170 -13.64 -1.93 5.32
C PHE A 170 -13.18 -1.55 3.91
N GLY A 171 -13.28 -2.45 2.94
CA GLY A 171 -13.01 -2.15 1.54
C GLY A 171 -13.92 -1.05 1.00
N GLN A 172 -15.24 -1.14 1.25
CA GLN A 172 -16.20 -0.13 0.81
C GLN A 172 -15.96 1.23 1.49
N MET A 173 -15.73 1.24 2.80
CA MET A 173 -15.36 2.46 3.53
C MET A 173 -14.12 3.14 2.95
N ALA A 174 -13.13 2.35 2.51
CA ALA A 174 -11.94 2.90 1.88
C ALA A 174 -12.24 3.59 0.55
N LEU A 175 -13.09 2.98 -0.29
CA LEU A 175 -13.51 3.54 -1.58
C LEU A 175 -14.36 4.81 -1.39
N GLU A 176 -15.26 4.82 -0.41
CA GLU A 176 -16.08 5.99 -0.07
C GLU A 176 -15.25 7.17 0.45
N ASN A 177 -14.08 6.89 1.03
CA ASN A 177 -13.15 7.92 1.52
C ASN A 177 -12.22 8.49 0.43
N LEU A 178 -12.29 7.98 -0.80
CA LEU A 178 -11.50 8.51 -1.91
C LEU A 178 -12.06 9.86 -2.37
N ASN A 179 -11.18 10.87 -2.46
CA ASN A 179 -11.52 12.23 -2.88
C ASN A 179 -10.30 12.91 -3.51
N GLU A 180 -10.46 14.12 -4.03
CA GLU A 180 -9.37 14.86 -4.67
C GLU A 180 -8.16 15.13 -3.72
N GLY A 181 -8.40 15.25 -2.41
CA GLY A 181 -7.35 15.49 -1.41
C GLY A 181 -6.41 14.30 -1.22
N ASN A 182 -6.86 13.07 -1.54
CA ASN A 182 -6.06 11.85 -1.45
C ASN A 182 -5.89 11.12 -2.79
N LYS A 183 -6.02 11.82 -3.92
CA LYS A 183 -5.96 11.25 -5.27
C LYS A 183 -4.71 10.37 -5.51
N HIS A 184 -3.58 10.72 -4.90
CA HIS A 184 -2.33 9.95 -4.98
C HIS A 184 -2.42 8.55 -4.32
N LEU A 185 -3.46 8.28 -3.53
CA LEU A 185 -3.72 6.97 -2.91
C LEU A 185 -4.79 6.15 -3.64
N HIS A 186 -5.49 6.74 -4.63
CA HIS A 186 -6.59 6.06 -5.33
C HIS A 186 -6.13 4.75 -5.96
N CYS A 187 -4.99 4.77 -6.67
CA CYS A 187 -4.47 3.57 -7.32
C CYS A 187 -4.26 2.44 -6.32
N LYS A 188 -3.50 2.67 -5.24
CA LYS A 188 -3.21 1.61 -4.25
C LYS A 188 -4.47 1.15 -3.51
N THR A 189 -5.36 2.05 -3.15
CA THR A 189 -6.63 1.70 -2.50
C THR A 189 -7.47 0.79 -3.39
N MET A 190 -7.66 1.17 -4.66
CA MET A 190 -8.43 0.39 -5.63
C MET A 190 -7.79 -0.99 -5.88
N VAL A 191 -6.47 -1.05 -6.03
CA VAL A 191 -5.74 -2.32 -6.20
C VAL A 191 -5.96 -3.25 -5.02
N ILE A 192 -5.82 -2.75 -3.78
CA ILE A 192 -5.97 -3.57 -2.58
C ILE A 192 -7.41 -4.06 -2.45
N VAL A 193 -8.40 -3.17 -2.59
CA VAL A 193 -9.82 -3.55 -2.51
C VAL A 193 -10.18 -4.57 -3.58
N THR A 194 -9.74 -4.35 -4.83
CA THR A 194 -10.10 -5.22 -5.94
C THR A 194 -9.47 -6.61 -5.82
N ASN A 195 -8.16 -6.68 -5.48
CA ASN A 195 -7.43 -7.95 -5.48
C ASN A 195 -7.59 -8.78 -4.20
N PHE A 196 -7.79 -8.14 -3.04
CA PHE A 196 -7.76 -8.85 -1.76
C PHE A 196 -9.11 -8.90 -1.05
N ILE A 197 -10.09 -8.11 -1.48
CA ILE A 197 -11.40 -8.01 -0.83
C ILE A 197 -12.53 -8.39 -1.77
N ASN A 198 -12.67 -7.71 -2.91
CA ASN A 198 -13.81 -7.90 -3.81
C ASN A 198 -13.89 -9.30 -4.41
N VAL A 199 -12.76 -9.95 -4.65
CA VAL A 199 -12.68 -11.33 -5.17
C VAL A 199 -13.40 -12.37 -4.28
N TRP A 200 -13.66 -12.05 -3.02
CA TRP A 200 -14.41 -12.93 -2.11
C TRP A 200 -15.94 -12.80 -2.21
N LYS A 201 -16.41 -11.74 -2.86
CA LYS A 201 -17.86 -11.45 -2.98
C LYS A 201 -18.34 -11.25 -4.41
N HIS A 202 -17.44 -10.99 -5.33
CA HIS A 202 -17.74 -10.65 -6.72
C HIS A 202 -17.05 -11.62 -7.67
N HIS A 203 -17.61 -11.77 -8.87
CA HIS A 203 -17.00 -12.59 -9.90
C HIS A 203 -15.68 -11.96 -10.38
N LEU A 204 -14.67 -12.80 -10.68
CA LEU A 204 -13.33 -12.35 -11.08
C LEU A 204 -13.35 -11.36 -12.26
N LYS A 205 -14.30 -11.51 -13.21
CA LYS A 205 -14.46 -10.56 -14.34
C LYS A 205 -14.70 -9.12 -13.91
N GLU A 206 -15.31 -8.92 -12.73
CA GLU A 206 -15.62 -7.58 -12.21
C GLU A 206 -14.38 -6.85 -11.69
N THR A 207 -13.23 -7.54 -11.61
CA THR A 207 -11.95 -6.94 -11.23
C THR A 207 -11.28 -6.18 -12.38
N LEU A 208 -11.59 -6.52 -13.64
CA LEU A 208 -10.84 -6.04 -14.81
C LEU A 208 -10.95 -4.53 -15.00
N GLU A 209 -12.17 -3.98 -14.96
CA GLU A 209 -12.37 -2.53 -15.14
C GLU A 209 -11.82 -1.71 -13.96
N PRO A 210 -12.08 -2.05 -12.67
CA PRO A 210 -11.43 -1.35 -11.56
C PRO A 210 -9.90 -1.37 -11.61
N LEU A 211 -9.28 -2.50 -12.01
CA LEU A 211 -7.83 -2.58 -12.17
C LEU A 211 -7.32 -1.73 -13.33
N SER A 212 -8.04 -1.70 -14.45
CA SER A 212 -7.73 -0.82 -15.58
C SER A 212 -7.80 0.66 -15.17
N GLN A 213 -8.82 1.05 -14.41
CA GLN A 213 -8.94 2.40 -13.86
C GLN A 213 -7.82 2.72 -12.87
N ALA A 214 -7.49 1.79 -11.96
CA ALA A 214 -6.39 1.95 -11.02
C ALA A 214 -5.05 2.15 -11.75
N HIS A 215 -4.80 1.39 -12.83
CA HIS A 215 -3.62 1.56 -13.67
C HIS A 215 -3.53 2.98 -14.23
N ARG A 216 -4.60 3.50 -14.83
CA ARG A 216 -4.65 4.87 -15.39
C ARG A 216 -4.36 5.91 -14.30
N LEU A 217 -5.03 5.81 -13.14
CA LEU A 217 -4.81 6.72 -12.01
C LEU A 217 -3.38 6.67 -11.47
N GLY A 218 -2.78 5.47 -11.41
CA GLY A 218 -1.40 5.32 -10.98
C GLY A 218 -0.40 5.99 -11.95
N VAL A 219 -0.64 5.88 -13.26
CA VAL A 219 0.15 6.61 -14.27
C VAL A 219 -0.01 8.12 -14.10
N GLU A 220 -1.24 8.62 -13.91
CA GLU A 220 -1.52 10.05 -13.74
C GLU A 220 -0.89 10.63 -12.47
N THR A 221 -0.89 9.88 -11.38
CA THR A 221 -0.40 10.35 -10.06
C THR A 221 1.07 10.04 -9.81
N GLY A 222 1.71 9.27 -10.71
CA GLY A 222 3.11 8.84 -10.57
C GLY A 222 3.29 7.68 -9.61
N ASP A 223 2.25 6.95 -9.24
CA ASP A 223 2.33 5.72 -8.45
C ASP A 223 2.68 4.53 -9.36
N VAL A 224 3.95 4.47 -9.78
CA VAL A 224 4.45 3.50 -10.75
C VAL A 224 4.27 2.06 -10.25
N GLU A 225 4.55 1.81 -8.97
CA GLU A 225 4.48 0.48 -8.37
C GLU A 225 3.06 -0.09 -8.44
N PHE A 226 2.08 0.60 -7.86
CA PHE A 226 0.69 0.11 -7.85
C PHE A 226 0.04 0.16 -9.23
N SER A 227 0.47 1.07 -10.12
CA SER A 227 0.07 1.06 -11.53
C SER A 227 0.49 -0.23 -12.24
N LEU A 228 1.72 -0.70 -12.02
CA LEU A 228 2.20 -1.96 -12.57
C LEU A 228 1.48 -3.16 -11.94
N ILE A 229 1.28 -3.17 -10.62
CA ILE A 229 0.51 -4.22 -9.94
C ILE A 229 -0.89 -4.32 -10.56
N ALA A 230 -1.59 -3.19 -10.72
CA ALA A 230 -2.92 -3.17 -11.33
C ALA A 230 -2.93 -3.76 -12.75
N SER A 231 -1.99 -3.34 -13.59
CA SER A 231 -1.89 -3.79 -14.98
C SER A 231 -1.59 -5.29 -15.08
N VAL A 232 -0.59 -5.77 -14.35
CA VAL A 232 -0.16 -7.18 -14.38
C VAL A 232 -1.25 -8.09 -13.81
N THR A 233 -1.86 -7.70 -12.68
CA THR A 233 -2.95 -8.50 -12.08
C THR A 233 -4.18 -8.53 -12.97
N SER A 234 -4.50 -7.42 -13.67
CA SER A 234 -5.59 -7.41 -14.64
C SER A 234 -5.35 -8.42 -15.77
N SER A 235 -4.13 -8.51 -16.30
CA SER A 235 -3.77 -9.50 -17.31
C SER A 235 -3.78 -10.93 -16.78
N ALA A 236 -3.33 -11.14 -15.55
CA ALA A 236 -3.41 -12.45 -14.88
C ALA A 236 -4.88 -12.90 -14.70
N ASN A 237 -5.75 -11.99 -14.27
CA ASN A 237 -7.18 -12.28 -14.13
C ASN A 237 -7.84 -12.55 -15.50
N ALA A 238 -7.47 -11.79 -16.54
CA ALA A 238 -7.95 -12.01 -17.89
C ALA A 238 -7.49 -13.37 -18.46
N PHE A 239 -6.26 -13.81 -18.14
CA PHE A 239 -5.77 -15.15 -18.49
C PHE A 239 -6.62 -16.25 -17.85
N VAL A 240 -6.90 -16.14 -16.54
CA VAL A 240 -7.76 -17.11 -15.82
C VAL A 240 -9.20 -17.12 -16.37
N LEU A 241 -9.69 -15.98 -16.84
CA LEU A 241 -11.03 -15.83 -17.45
C LEU A 241 -11.12 -16.34 -18.89
N GLY A 242 -10.00 -16.79 -19.49
CA GLY A 242 -9.98 -17.34 -20.85
C GLY A 242 -10.05 -16.26 -21.94
N HIS A 243 -9.51 -15.07 -21.70
CA HIS A 243 -9.39 -14.05 -22.73
C HIS A 243 -8.42 -14.47 -23.84
N ASP A 244 -8.46 -13.80 -24.99
CA ASP A 244 -7.60 -14.08 -26.14
C ASP A 244 -6.12 -14.08 -25.79
N LEU A 245 -5.46 -15.22 -26.03
CA LEU A 245 -4.07 -15.46 -25.63
C LEU A 245 -3.07 -14.61 -26.43
N ASN A 246 -3.34 -14.29 -27.71
CA ASN A 246 -2.45 -13.43 -28.50
C ASN A 246 -2.41 -12.01 -27.95
N SER A 247 -3.58 -11.47 -27.62
CA SER A 247 -3.70 -10.16 -26.99
C SER A 247 -3.04 -10.14 -25.62
N LEU A 248 -3.20 -11.21 -24.83
CA LEU A 248 -2.58 -11.33 -23.50
C LEU A 248 -1.06 -11.41 -23.60
N GLU A 249 -0.51 -12.22 -24.51
CA GLU A 249 0.94 -12.32 -24.75
C GLU A 249 1.54 -10.95 -25.05
N THR A 250 0.93 -10.22 -25.99
CA THR A 250 1.38 -8.90 -26.39
C THR A 250 1.35 -7.90 -25.23
N ASN A 251 0.26 -7.87 -24.45
CA ASN A 251 0.12 -6.99 -23.29
C ASN A 251 1.13 -7.33 -22.20
N LEU A 252 1.33 -8.62 -21.90
CA LEU A 252 2.28 -9.08 -20.88
C LEU A 252 3.73 -8.80 -21.30
N ALA A 253 4.07 -8.87 -22.58
CA ALA A 253 5.38 -8.46 -23.08
C ALA A 253 5.66 -6.97 -22.81
N VAL A 254 4.67 -6.10 -23.09
CA VAL A 254 4.77 -4.66 -22.79
C VAL A 254 4.89 -4.40 -21.30
N GLN A 255 4.13 -5.12 -20.47
CA GLN A 255 4.17 -4.98 -19.00
C GLN A 255 5.51 -5.43 -18.43
N SER A 256 6.08 -6.54 -18.93
CA SER A 256 7.41 -7.01 -18.53
C SER A 256 8.48 -5.96 -18.84
N ALA A 257 8.47 -5.37 -20.05
CA ALA A 257 9.41 -4.32 -20.44
C ALA A 257 9.27 -3.06 -19.55
N ARG A 258 8.04 -2.62 -19.25
CA ARG A 258 7.77 -1.49 -18.36
C ARG A 258 8.25 -1.76 -16.92
N SER A 259 7.99 -2.96 -16.41
CA SER A 259 8.43 -3.39 -15.08
C SER A 259 9.96 -3.42 -14.97
N LEU A 260 10.64 -3.87 -16.02
CA LEU A 260 12.11 -3.83 -16.09
C LEU A 260 12.63 -2.38 -16.05
N ALA A 261 12.06 -1.50 -16.87
CA ALA A 261 12.45 -0.08 -16.90
C ALA A 261 12.22 0.63 -15.56
N ALA A 262 11.16 0.23 -14.82
CA ALA A 262 10.84 0.73 -13.48
C ALA A 262 11.60 0.02 -12.35
N LYS A 263 12.49 -0.94 -12.65
CA LYS A 263 13.23 -1.78 -11.68
C LYS A 263 12.30 -2.59 -10.75
N GLN A 264 11.08 -2.92 -11.21
CA GLN A 264 10.08 -3.70 -10.47
C GLN A 264 10.17 -5.19 -10.84
N ASN A 265 11.20 -5.87 -10.32
CA ASN A 265 11.52 -7.24 -10.70
C ASN A 265 10.40 -8.24 -10.43
N SER A 266 9.67 -8.11 -9.31
CA SER A 266 8.55 -9.00 -8.97
C SER A 266 7.43 -8.92 -10.01
N MET A 267 7.07 -7.72 -10.44
CA MET A 267 6.04 -7.51 -11.47
C MET A 267 6.51 -7.99 -12.85
N ARG A 268 7.80 -7.80 -13.16
CA ARG A 268 8.40 -8.38 -14.36
C ARG A 268 8.29 -9.90 -14.37
N HIS A 269 8.74 -10.58 -13.31
CA HIS A 269 8.69 -12.04 -13.23
C HIS A 269 7.25 -12.55 -13.33
N LEU A 270 6.30 -11.90 -12.67
CA LEU A 270 4.89 -12.28 -12.76
C LEU A 270 4.36 -12.14 -14.19
N SER A 271 4.69 -11.05 -14.89
CA SER A 271 4.34 -10.86 -16.31
C SER A 271 4.95 -11.95 -17.19
N ASP A 272 6.24 -12.29 -16.98
CA ASP A 272 6.96 -13.29 -17.76
C ASP A 272 6.37 -14.70 -17.55
N ILE A 273 5.94 -15.05 -16.32
CA ILE A 273 5.29 -16.34 -16.01
C ILE A 273 3.97 -16.48 -16.78
N TYR A 274 3.07 -15.51 -16.72
CA TYR A 274 1.79 -15.56 -17.44
C TYR A 274 1.99 -15.48 -18.96
N ARG A 275 2.97 -14.69 -19.40
CA ARG A 275 3.35 -14.64 -20.83
C ARG A 275 3.82 -15.98 -21.33
N GLN A 276 4.71 -16.65 -20.60
CA GLN A 276 5.21 -17.99 -20.99
C GLN A 276 4.08 -19.01 -21.01
N ALA A 277 3.16 -18.95 -20.04
CA ALA A 277 1.98 -19.82 -20.03
C ALA A 277 1.10 -19.59 -21.29
N ALA A 278 0.87 -18.33 -21.68
CA ALA A 278 0.12 -18.01 -22.88
C ALA A 278 0.82 -18.52 -24.16
N ILE A 279 2.14 -18.35 -24.27
CA ILE A 279 2.95 -18.85 -25.40
C ILE A 279 2.86 -20.38 -25.48
N ASN A 280 3.00 -21.09 -24.36
CA ASN A 280 2.92 -22.57 -24.33
C ASN A 280 1.55 -23.08 -24.80
N LEU A 281 0.46 -22.38 -24.43
CA LEU A 281 -0.89 -22.74 -24.88
C LEU A 281 -1.15 -22.38 -26.36
N LEU A 282 -0.51 -21.34 -26.88
CA LEU A 282 -0.61 -20.97 -28.30
C LEU A 282 0.16 -21.93 -29.21
N HIS A 283 1.24 -22.50 -28.71
CA HIS A 283 2.12 -23.40 -29.45
C HIS A 283 2.07 -24.79 -28.86
N GLU A 284 1.03 -25.58 -29.19
CA GLU A 284 0.80 -26.95 -28.68
C GLU A 284 1.99 -27.93 -28.85
N ASN A 285 3.04 -27.56 -29.59
CA ASN A 285 4.24 -28.35 -29.85
C ASN A 285 5.55 -27.70 -29.37
N ALA A 286 5.51 -26.63 -28.58
CA ALA A 286 6.71 -26.17 -27.92
C ALA A 286 7.02 -27.12 -26.75
N ALA A 287 7.86 -28.11 -27.03
CA ALA A 287 8.41 -29.01 -26.01
C ALA A 287 9.01 -28.19 -24.86
N PRO A 288 8.95 -28.70 -23.61
CA PRO A 288 9.46 -28.01 -22.43
C PRO A 288 10.94 -27.69 -22.53
#